data_7fd52f020aef1a51da330919d04e1003
#
_entry.id   7fd52f020aef1a51da330919d04e1003
#
_cell.length_a   1.000
_cell.length_b   1.000
_cell.length_c   1.000
_cell.angle_alpha   90.00
_cell.angle_beta   90.00
_cell.angle_gamma   90.00
#
_symmetry.space_group_name_H-M   'P 1'
#
loop_
_entity.id
_entity.type
_entity.pdbx_description
1 polymer ?
#
loop_
_entity_poly.entity_id
_entity_poly.type
_entity_poly.pdbx_seq_one_letter_code
_entity_poly.pdbx_strand_id
1 'polypeptide(L)'
;MTVRSFSGPAGCGKTFQLMAALSGVLRERPLQNGEKVLALTFMHGSRRRLDERLAALPISQSHYECSTLDSFAWRLVRRWQTLLLSIGHQVAAAADYELICAQAAELLAHRVVTLWAACAFPIVVVDEAQDLTPSRLAIIQQLANHVELLVASDEFQCLSEDLRPNRACEWLTGMGGEMVLAQPWRTNDRELLAAARAVRDGEPPQSGRQFKVVSTPNAGMAATWISNGISWNRQGNRVAIITPTMGDFARSVHTWIETRTTTRGNGPHRVLLEESEVTRCDRFLEGLALPDELEARDAHALMEGHPRTIGKAFTEWVDRQRRCQGRTEFTRNEVEMTLRQLFSNQRRMNSGDGAGVRALTVHGAKNREFDVVFVLWPAAIGGDAVQKRRLLYNAITRARRSCVVLAQSTRALQAPPFV
;
A
#
# COMPACT_ATOMS: atom_id res chain seq x y z
N MET A 1 -24.23 8.61 -16.58
CA MET A 1 -23.23 8.26 -15.56
C MET A 1 -22.03 7.72 -16.30
N THR A 2 -20.84 8.16 -15.97
CA THR A 2 -19.68 7.95 -16.81
C THR A 2 -18.57 7.33 -15.95
N VAL A 3 -17.95 6.26 -16.45
CA VAL A 3 -16.72 5.71 -15.89
C VAL A 3 -15.58 6.23 -16.75
N ARG A 4 -14.63 6.96 -16.14
CA ARG A 4 -13.39 7.40 -16.79
C ARG A 4 -12.22 6.74 -16.09
N SER A 5 -11.43 5.99 -16.83
CA SER A 5 -10.26 5.31 -16.28
C SER A 5 -8.96 5.84 -16.87
N PHE A 6 -7.94 5.91 -16.02
CA PHE A 6 -6.59 6.37 -16.35
C PHE A 6 -5.61 5.23 -16.08
N SER A 7 -5.11 4.61 -17.13
CA SER A 7 -4.13 3.54 -17.01
C SER A 7 -2.74 3.98 -17.51
N GLY A 8 -1.72 3.26 -17.12
CA GLY A 8 -0.37 3.49 -17.63
C GLY A 8 0.71 3.17 -16.61
N PRO A 9 1.99 3.25 -17.01
CA PRO A 9 3.12 2.86 -16.18
C PRO A 9 3.30 3.74 -14.93
N ALA A 10 4.16 3.30 -14.03
CA ALA A 10 4.51 4.08 -12.84
C ALA A 10 5.06 5.45 -13.23
N GLY A 11 4.56 6.49 -12.56
CA GLY A 11 5.06 7.85 -12.77
C GLY A 11 4.53 8.57 -14.01
N CYS A 12 3.61 8.00 -14.78
CA CYS A 12 3.00 8.66 -15.95
C CYS A 12 1.94 9.72 -15.60
N GLY A 13 1.77 10.07 -14.32
CA GLY A 13 0.85 11.13 -13.91
C GLY A 13 -0.61 10.70 -13.77
N LYS A 14 -0.91 9.40 -13.59
CA LYS A 14 -2.29 8.90 -13.40
C LYS A 14 -3.08 9.69 -12.37
N THR A 15 -2.54 9.83 -11.16
CA THR A 15 -3.22 10.59 -10.10
C THR A 15 -3.34 12.09 -10.43
N PHE A 16 -2.40 12.66 -11.20
CA PHE A 16 -2.52 14.03 -11.69
C PHE A 16 -3.71 14.16 -12.67
N GLN A 17 -3.81 13.28 -13.66
CA GLN A 17 -4.92 13.26 -14.61
C GLN A 17 -6.26 12.98 -13.91
N LEU A 18 -6.25 12.10 -12.91
CA LEU A 18 -7.41 11.84 -12.06
C LEU A 18 -7.91 13.13 -11.37
N MET A 19 -7.00 13.94 -10.81
CA MET A 19 -7.34 15.23 -10.19
C MET A 19 -7.76 16.29 -11.23
N ALA A 20 -7.14 16.31 -12.39
CA ALA A 20 -7.52 17.19 -13.48
C ALA A 20 -8.95 16.87 -14.00
N ALA A 21 -9.26 15.58 -14.17
CA ALA A 21 -10.59 15.13 -14.53
C ALA A 21 -11.62 15.48 -13.46
N LEU A 22 -11.30 15.26 -12.18
CA LEU A 22 -12.17 15.67 -11.06
C LEU A 22 -12.44 17.17 -11.10
N SER A 23 -11.41 17.99 -11.33
CA SER A 23 -11.56 19.45 -11.46
C SER A 23 -12.46 19.85 -12.62
N GLY A 24 -12.40 19.09 -13.73
CA GLY A 24 -13.30 19.26 -14.88
C GLY A 24 -14.75 18.96 -14.51
N VAL A 25 -15.00 17.79 -13.91
CA VAL A 25 -16.35 17.37 -13.48
C VAL A 25 -16.95 18.38 -12.49
N LEU A 26 -16.18 18.85 -11.51
CA LEU A 26 -16.65 19.83 -10.52
C LEU A 26 -16.98 21.20 -11.12
N ARG A 27 -16.35 21.59 -12.24
CA ARG A 27 -16.71 22.82 -12.97
C ARG A 27 -18.01 22.66 -13.78
N GLU A 28 -18.21 21.48 -14.38
CA GLU A 28 -19.40 21.16 -15.14
C GLU A 28 -20.62 20.92 -14.23
N ARG A 29 -20.36 20.26 -13.10
CA ARG A 29 -21.36 19.93 -12.06
C ARG A 29 -20.83 20.30 -10.66
N PRO A 30 -21.06 21.52 -10.19
CA PRO A 30 -20.76 21.90 -8.82
C PRO A 30 -21.54 21.06 -7.80
N LEU A 31 -20.90 20.72 -6.68
CA LEU A 31 -21.54 19.98 -5.59
C LEU A 31 -22.62 20.81 -4.91
N GLN A 32 -23.73 20.19 -4.59
CA GLN A 32 -24.79 20.80 -3.81
C GLN A 32 -24.54 20.64 -2.31
N ASN A 33 -25.36 21.32 -1.47
CA ASN A 33 -25.27 21.20 -0.04
C ASN A 33 -25.50 19.73 0.40
N GLY A 34 -24.54 19.20 1.16
CA GLY A 34 -24.54 17.82 1.62
C GLY A 34 -23.87 16.81 0.69
N GLU A 35 -23.60 17.18 -0.58
CA GLU A 35 -22.85 16.35 -1.51
C GLU A 35 -21.34 16.44 -1.26
N LYS A 36 -20.65 15.32 -1.44
CA LYS A 36 -19.18 15.23 -1.32
C LYS A 36 -18.58 14.38 -2.43
N VAL A 37 -17.34 14.68 -2.76
CA VAL A 37 -16.48 13.73 -3.50
C VAL A 37 -16.03 12.64 -2.54
N LEU A 38 -16.24 11.37 -2.89
CA LEU A 38 -15.70 10.23 -2.15
C LEU A 38 -14.41 9.76 -2.84
N ALA A 39 -13.28 9.94 -2.18
CA ALA A 39 -11.99 9.47 -2.68
C ALA A 39 -11.58 8.20 -1.93
N LEU A 40 -11.47 7.12 -2.68
CA LEU A 40 -11.19 5.78 -2.17
C LEU A 40 -9.80 5.31 -2.60
N THR A 41 -9.10 4.69 -1.68
CA THR A 41 -7.80 4.04 -1.93
C THR A 41 -7.70 2.74 -1.16
N PHE A 42 -6.85 1.84 -1.62
CA PHE A 42 -6.61 0.58 -0.95
C PHE A 42 -5.70 0.73 0.28
N MET A 43 -4.68 1.61 0.22
CA MET A 43 -3.65 1.72 1.26
C MET A 43 -3.70 3.06 2.00
N HIS A 44 -3.43 3.04 3.30
CA HIS A 44 -3.39 4.26 4.11
C HIS A 44 -2.32 5.27 3.68
N GLY A 45 -1.16 4.82 3.21
CA GLY A 45 -0.13 5.71 2.68
C GLY A 45 -0.58 6.47 1.42
N SER A 46 -1.39 5.83 0.58
CA SER A 46 -2.02 6.45 -0.58
C SER A 46 -3.10 7.45 -0.17
N ARG A 47 -3.85 7.17 0.90
CA ARG A 47 -4.91 8.05 1.41
C ARG A 47 -4.37 9.44 1.73
N ARG A 48 -3.25 9.53 2.47
CA ARG A 48 -2.67 10.84 2.82
C ARG A 48 -2.29 11.65 1.59
N ARG A 49 -1.66 11.02 0.59
CA ARG A 49 -1.27 11.70 -0.66
C ARG A 49 -2.48 12.13 -1.49
N LEU A 50 -3.51 11.28 -1.52
CA LEU A 50 -4.76 11.60 -2.21
C LEU A 50 -5.46 12.77 -1.51
N ASP A 51 -5.49 12.77 -0.18
CA ASP A 51 -6.02 13.85 0.66
C ASP A 51 -5.27 15.18 0.43
N GLU A 52 -3.92 15.15 0.43
CA GLU A 52 -3.09 16.32 0.11
C GLU A 52 -3.38 16.89 -1.28
N ARG A 53 -3.67 16.03 -2.26
CA ARG A 53 -4.01 16.46 -3.63
C ARG A 53 -5.43 17.01 -3.75
N LEU A 54 -6.38 16.43 -3.02
CA LEU A 54 -7.74 16.95 -2.92
C LEU A 54 -7.75 18.33 -2.25
N ALA A 55 -6.97 18.50 -1.18
CA ALA A 55 -6.83 19.77 -0.50
C ALA A 55 -6.20 20.88 -1.36
N ALA A 56 -5.46 20.51 -2.40
CA ALA A 56 -4.91 21.47 -3.37
C ALA A 56 -5.91 21.90 -4.45
N LEU A 57 -7.08 21.26 -4.55
CA LEU A 57 -8.16 21.68 -5.45
C LEU A 57 -8.95 22.84 -4.84
N PRO A 58 -9.60 23.69 -5.67
CA PRO A 58 -10.41 24.79 -5.19
C PRO A 58 -11.78 24.31 -4.65
N ILE A 59 -11.76 23.34 -3.73
CA ILE A 59 -12.93 22.80 -3.05
C ILE A 59 -12.74 22.87 -1.55
N SER A 60 -13.81 23.16 -0.80
CA SER A 60 -13.75 23.15 0.65
C SER A 60 -13.51 21.73 1.18
N GLN A 61 -12.77 21.61 2.29
CA GLN A 61 -12.54 20.34 2.97
C GLN A 61 -13.84 19.63 3.40
N SER A 62 -14.92 20.37 3.57
CA SER A 62 -16.25 19.81 3.84
C SER A 62 -16.88 19.11 2.64
N HIS A 63 -16.41 19.38 1.41
CA HIS A 63 -16.94 18.83 0.18
C HIS A 63 -16.22 17.60 -0.36
N TYR A 64 -15.27 17.05 0.38
CA TYR A 64 -14.69 15.76 0.04
C TYR A 64 -14.45 14.89 1.27
N GLU A 65 -14.40 13.60 1.03
CA GLU A 65 -14.07 12.59 2.01
C GLU A 65 -13.05 11.63 1.42
N CYS A 66 -11.87 11.56 2.05
CA CYS A 66 -10.82 10.63 1.64
C CYS A 66 -10.75 9.46 2.63
N SER A 67 -10.99 8.25 2.15
CA SER A 67 -11.09 7.04 2.98
C SER A 67 -10.38 5.85 2.33
N THR A 68 -10.03 4.85 3.14
CA THR A 68 -9.75 3.53 2.58
C THR A 68 -11.07 2.85 2.26
N LEU A 69 -11.04 1.96 1.27
CA LEU A 69 -12.22 1.22 0.85
C LEU A 69 -12.77 0.37 2.01
N ASP A 70 -11.90 -0.27 2.80
CA ASP A 70 -12.29 -1.01 3.99
C ASP A 70 -12.99 -0.13 5.04
N SER A 71 -12.48 1.09 5.25
CA SER A 71 -13.12 2.04 6.20
C SER A 71 -14.48 2.52 5.69
N PHE A 72 -14.63 2.71 4.39
CA PHE A 72 -15.90 3.04 3.76
C PHE A 72 -16.90 1.87 3.91
N ALA A 73 -16.47 0.65 3.56
CA ALA A 73 -17.28 -0.56 3.69
C ALA A 73 -17.76 -0.78 5.13
N TRP A 74 -16.85 -0.65 6.11
CA TRP A 74 -17.20 -0.77 7.52
C TRP A 74 -18.27 0.22 7.97
N ARG A 75 -18.14 1.50 7.57
CA ARG A 75 -19.16 2.51 7.91
C ARG A 75 -20.50 2.22 7.25
N LEU A 76 -20.48 1.72 6.02
CA LEU A 76 -21.68 1.33 5.30
C LEU A 76 -22.40 0.19 6.02
N VAL A 77 -21.70 -0.88 6.36
CA VAL A 77 -22.22 -2.02 7.11
C VAL A 77 -22.79 -1.57 8.46
N ARG A 78 -22.06 -0.73 9.21
CA ARG A 78 -22.53 -0.19 10.49
C ARG A 78 -23.78 0.66 10.35
N ARG A 79 -23.86 1.49 9.32
CA ARG A 79 -25.01 2.36 9.04
C ARG A 79 -26.27 1.56 8.71
N TRP A 80 -26.11 0.50 7.93
CA TRP A 80 -27.21 -0.30 7.40
C TRP A 80 -27.33 -1.69 8.05
N GLN A 81 -26.79 -1.86 9.26
CA GLN A 81 -26.76 -3.15 9.94
C GLN A 81 -28.18 -3.76 10.11
N THR A 82 -29.20 -2.96 10.36
CA THR A 82 -30.59 -3.44 10.49
C THR A 82 -31.08 -4.03 9.18
N LEU A 83 -30.77 -3.41 8.05
CA LEU A 83 -31.10 -3.97 6.73
C LEU A 83 -30.35 -5.28 6.52
N LEU A 84 -29.06 -5.32 6.83
CA LEU A 84 -28.24 -6.52 6.71
C LEU A 84 -28.82 -7.69 7.53
N LEU A 85 -29.22 -7.43 8.76
CA LEU A 85 -29.89 -8.42 9.62
C LEU A 85 -31.24 -8.87 9.05
N SER A 86 -32.00 -7.94 8.46
CA SER A 86 -33.34 -8.25 7.90
C SER A 86 -33.27 -9.13 6.64
N ILE A 87 -32.13 -9.13 5.94
CA ILE A 87 -31.90 -10.01 4.80
C ILE A 87 -31.18 -11.33 5.18
N GLY A 88 -31.05 -11.61 6.49
CA GLY A 88 -30.59 -12.89 7.00
C GLY A 88 -29.10 -12.99 7.27
N HIS A 89 -28.33 -11.89 7.18
CA HIS A 89 -26.90 -11.89 7.46
C HIS A 89 -26.57 -11.44 8.87
N GLN A 90 -25.58 -12.07 9.49
CA GLN A 90 -24.97 -11.56 10.71
C GLN A 90 -23.93 -10.50 10.33
N VAL A 91 -23.84 -9.43 11.12
CA VAL A 91 -22.83 -8.38 10.91
C VAL A 91 -21.44 -8.95 11.10
N ALA A 92 -20.58 -8.79 10.11
CA ALA A 92 -19.20 -9.27 10.15
C ALA A 92 -18.41 -8.70 11.34
N ALA A 93 -17.49 -9.49 11.88
CA ALA A 93 -16.55 -9.01 12.88
C ALA A 93 -15.66 -7.89 12.29
N ALA A 94 -15.29 -6.92 13.13
CA ALA A 94 -14.54 -5.72 12.71
C ALA A 94 -13.18 -6.01 12.03
N ALA A 95 -12.64 -7.21 12.21
CA ALA A 95 -11.37 -7.64 11.63
C ALA A 95 -11.52 -8.46 10.34
N ASP A 96 -12.71 -8.89 9.99
CA ASP A 96 -12.98 -9.63 8.75
C ASP A 96 -13.27 -8.65 7.60
N TYR A 97 -12.20 -8.07 7.07
CA TYR A 97 -12.30 -7.05 6.02
C TYR A 97 -12.91 -7.58 4.71
N GLU A 98 -12.67 -8.84 4.37
CA GLU A 98 -13.22 -9.41 3.14
C GLU A 98 -14.73 -9.61 3.26
N LEU A 99 -15.19 -10.13 4.39
CA LEU A 99 -16.63 -10.29 4.65
C LEU A 99 -17.33 -8.92 4.78
N ILE A 100 -16.69 -7.94 5.44
CA ILE A 100 -17.20 -6.56 5.53
C ILE A 100 -17.38 -5.96 4.13
N CYS A 101 -16.40 -6.13 3.24
CA CYS A 101 -16.49 -5.61 1.87
C CYS A 101 -17.56 -6.37 1.07
N ALA A 102 -17.70 -7.67 1.23
CA ALA A 102 -18.75 -8.45 0.60
C ALA A 102 -20.16 -7.98 1.07
N GLN A 103 -20.35 -7.80 2.39
CA GLN A 103 -21.59 -7.27 2.94
C GLN A 103 -21.89 -5.84 2.48
N ALA A 104 -20.86 -4.99 2.36
CA ALA A 104 -21.02 -3.65 1.84
C ALA A 104 -21.45 -3.65 0.37
N ALA A 105 -20.89 -4.54 -0.45
CA ALA A 105 -21.29 -4.71 -1.85
C ALA A 105 -22.73 -5.19 -1.96
N GLU A 106 -23.14 -6.13 -1.13
CA GLU A 106 -24.51 -6.62 -1.05
C GLU A 106 -25.50 -5.52 -0.62
N LEU A 107 -25.16 -4.75 0.41
CA LEU A 107 -25.95 -3.59 0.82
C LEU A 107 -26.11 -2.59 -0.32
N LEU A 108 -25.05 -2.33 -1.08
CA LEU A 108 -25.10 -1.45 -2.25
C LEU A 108 -25.91 -2.00 -3.42
N ALA A 109 -26.22 -3.30 -3.47
CA ALA A 109 -27.18 -3.85 -4.43
C ALA A 109 -28.62 -3.46 -4.10
N HIS A 110 -28.92 -3.04 -2.87
CA HIS A 110 -30.23 -2.54 -2.48
C HIS A 110 -30.40 -1.07 -2.90
N ARG A 111 -31.45 -0.80 -3.69
CA ARG A 111 -31.72 0.51 -4.28
C ARG A 111 -31.68 1.67 -3.27
N VAL A 112 -32.22 1.49 -2.06
CA VAL A 112 -32.24 2.53 -1.02
C VAL A 112 -30.82 2.92 -0.58
N VAL A 113 -29.93 1.94 -0.44
CA VAL A 113 -28.54 2.17 -0.04
C VAL A 113 -27.74 2.84 -1.15
N THR A 114 -27.93 2.37 -2.40
CA THR A 114 -27.24 2.92 -3.56
C THR A 114 -27.68 4.36 -3.84
N LEU A 115 -28.97 4.64 -3.78
CA LEU A 115 -29.48 6.02 -3.96
C LEU A 115 -28.98 6.94 -2.85
N TRP A 116 -28.96 6.47 -1.59
CA TRP A 116 -28.34 7.24 -0.52
C TRP A 116 -26.86 7.52 -0.80
N ALA A 117 -26.10 6.51 -1.21
CA ALA A 117 -24.69 6.68 -1.54
C ALA A 117 -24.47 7.65 -2.70
N ALA A 118 -25.26 7.55 -3.76
CA ALA A 118 -25.20 8.45 -4.93
C ALA A 118 -25.60 9.90 -4.60
N CYS A 119 -26.58 10.11 -3.70
CA CYS A 119 -26.94 11.44 -3.24
C CYS A 119 -25.87 12.04 -2.32
N ALA A 120 -25.22 11.24 -1.48
CA ALA A 120 -24.16 11.71 -0.59
C ALA A 120 -22.82 11.91 -1.33
N PHE A 121 -22.56 11.05 -2.33
CA PHE A 121 -21.29 10.96 -3.06
C PHE A 121 -21.53 10.85 -4.58
N PRO A 122 -21.97 11.93 -5.24
CA PRO A 122 -22.25 11.89 -6.68
C PRO A 122 -21.00 11.68 -7.55
N ILE A 123 -19.82 11.90 -6.98
CA ILE A 123 -18.52 11.70 -7.64
C ILE A 123 -17.68 10.80 -6.74
N VAL A 124 -17.19 9.71 -7.33
CA VAL A 124 -16.30 8.75 -6.65
C VAL A 124 -14.96 8.70 -7.39
N VAL A 125 -13.89 8.83 -6.66
CA VAL A 125 -12.52 8.75 -7.16
C VAL A 125 -11.83 7.53 -6.56
N VAL A 126 -11.24 6.67 -7.40
CA VAL A 126 -10.52 5.46 -6.96
C VAL A 126 -9.09 5.51 -7.47
N ASP A 127 -8.12 5.49 -6.57
CA ASP A 127 -6.70 5.38 -6.93
C ASP A 127 -6.16 3.99 -6.61
N GLU A 128 -5.23 3.47 -7.42
CA GLU A 128 -4.62 2.14 -7.32
C GLU A 128 -5.64 0.97 -7.45
N ALA A 129 -6.56 1.08 -8.41
CA ALA A 129 -7.64 0.10 -8.59
C ALA A 129 -7.16 -1.33 -8.92
N GLN A 130 -5.92 -1.52 -9.40
CA GLN A 130 -5.33 -2.84 -9.64
C GLN A 130 -5.17 -3.70 -8.37
N ASP A 131 -5.28 -3.09 -7.19
CA ASP A 131 -5.17 -3.81 -5.91
C ASP A 131 -6.54 -4.21 -5.33
N LEU A 132 -7.63 -3.98 -6.06
CA LEU A 132 -8.97 -4.34 -5.61
C LEU A 132 -9.16 -5.87 -5.63
N THR A 133 -9.47 -6.43 -4.47
CA THR A 133 -9.96 -7.83 -4.37
C THR A 133 -11.38 -7.93 -4.95
N PRO A 134 -11.88 -9.14 -5.24
CA PRO A 134 -13.22 -9.30 -5.81
C PRO A 134 -14.34 -8.61 -5.00
N SER A 135 -14.29 -8.71 -3.67
CA SER A 135 -15.27 -8.07 -2.78
C SER A 135 -15.21 -6.54 -2.85
N ARG A 136 -14.01 -5.97 -2.92
CA ARG A 136 -13.79 -4.53 -3.07
C ARG A 136 -14.18 -4.02 -4.44
N LEU A 137 -13.87 -4.79 -5.48
CA LEU A 137 -14.30 -4.48 -6.85
C LEU A 137 -15.83 -4.43 -6.95
N ALA A 138 -16.53 -5.37 -6.32
CA ALA A 138 -17.98 -5.40 -6.31
C ALA A 138 -18.59 -4.12 -5.73
N ILE A 139 -18.01 -3.53 -4.67
CA ILE A 139 -18.44 -2.22 -4.14
C ILE A 139 -18.36 -1.14 -5.22
N ILE A 140 -17.25 -1.07 -5.93
CA ILE A 140 -17.02 -0.05 -6.98
C ILE A 140 -17.98 -0.27 -8.15
N GLN A 141 -18.23 -1.51 -8.55
CA GLN A 141 -19.17 -1.86 -9.61
C GLN A 141 -20.61 -1.46 -9.27
N GLN A 142 -21.05 -1.68 -8.03
CA GLN A 142 -22.36 -1.23 -7.58
C GLN A 142 -22.50 0.31 -7.63
N LEU A 143 -21.45 1.03 -7.20
CA LEU A 143 -21.45 2.50 -7.25
C LEU A 143 -21.40 3.04 -8.68
N ALA A 144 -20.66 2.40 -9.59
CA ALA A 144 -20.43 2.86 -10.96
C ALA A 144 -21.70 3.12 -11.77
N ASN A 145 -22.78 2.39 -11.47
CA ASN A 145 -24.06 2.55 -12.13
C ASN A 145 -24.82 3.82 -11.71
N HIS A 146 -24.38 4.51 -10.65
CA HIS A 146 -25.15 5.58 -10.01
C HIS A 146 -24.38 6.87 -9.77
N VAL A 147 -23.06 6.86 -9.95
CA VAL A 147 -22.18 8.00 -9.70
C VAL A 147 -21.28 8.30 -10.91
N GLU A 148 -20.67 9.47 -10.96
CA GLU A 148 -19.54 9.75 -11.84
C GLU A 148 -18.30 9.09 -11.22
N LEU A 149 -17.71 8.10 -11.91
CA LEU A 149 -16.60 7.32 -11.40
C LEU A 149 -15.30 7.66 -12.15
N LEU A 150 -14.29 8.10 -11.41
CA LEU A 150 -12.95 8.39 -11.89
C LEU A 150 -11.95 7.39 -11.27
N VAL A 151 -11.22 6.63 -12.09
CA VAL A 151 -10.39 5.52 -11.63
C VAL A 151 -8.97 5.62 -12.18
N ALA A 152 -7.97 5.38 -11.35
CA ALA A 152 -6.58 5.21 -11.78
C ALA A 152 -6.08 3.80 -11.49
N SER A 153 -5.39 3.17 -12.46
CA SER A 153 -4.85 1.82 -12.32
C SER A 153 -3.51 1.62 -13.05
N ASP A 154 -2.71 0.68 -12.57
CA ASP A 154 -1.55 0.13 -13.26
C ASP A 154 -1.45 -1.36 -12.94
N GLU A 155 -1.94 -2.20 -13.83
CA GLU A 155 -1.96 -3.64 -13.61
C GLU A 155 -0.59 -4.22 -13.27
N PHE A 156 0.49 -3.69 -13.89
CA PHE A 156 1.83 -4.18 -13.66
C PHE A 156 2.36 -3.84 -12.25
N GLN A 157 1.78 -2.85 -11.56
CA GLN A 157 2.08 -2.55 -10.16
C GLN A 157 1.34 -3.44 -9.16
N CYS A 158 0.41 -4.30 -9.59
CA CYS A 158 -0.22 -5.29 -8.73
C CYS A 158 0.81 -6.37 -8.35
N LEU A 159 1.08 -6.50 -7.05
CA LEU A 159 2.04 -7.48 -6.52
C LEU A 159 1.39 -8.75 -5.98
N SER A 160 0.06 -8.77 -5.83
CA SER A 160 -0.67 -9.97 -5.40
C SER A 160 -0.82 -10.94 -6.57
N GLU A 161 -0.39 -12.18 -6.37
CA GLU A 161 -0.54 -13.26 -7.36
C GLU A 161 -2.00 -13.70 -7.46
N ASP A 162 -2.74 -13.66 -6.36
CA ASP A 162 -4.16 -14.03 -6.28
C ASP A 162 -5.07 -13.11 -7.10
N LEU A 163 -4.58 -11.93 -7.47
CA LEU A 163 -5.29 -10.99 -8.33
C LEU A 163 -4.91 -11.13 -9.81
N ARG A 164 -4.50 -12.30 -10.25
CA ARG A 164 -4.21 -12.61 -11.65
C ARG A 164 -5.15 -13.70 -12.19
N PRO A 165 -5.85 -13.44 -13.31
CA PRO A 165 -5.94 -12.19 -14.08
C PRO A 165 -6.57 -11.05 -13.27
N ASN A 166 -6.20 -9.80 -13.60
CA ASN A 166 -6.65 -8.65 -12.83
C ASN A 166 -8.06 -8.22 -13.23
N ARG A 167 -9.05 -8.75 -12.54
CA ARG A 167 -10.48 -8.50 -12.81
C ARG A 167 -10.87 -7.03 -12.77
N ALA A 168 -10.20 -6.22 -11.93
CA ALA A 168 -10.49 -4.79 -11.85
C ALA A 168 -10.04 -4.07 -13.13
N CYS A 169 -8.84 -4.37 -13.63
CA CYS A 169 -8.33 -3.81 -14.87
C CYS A 169 -9.14 -4.30 -16.08
N GLU A 170 -9.47 -5.59 -16.14
CA GLU A 170 -10.32 -6.17 -17.19
C GLU A 170 -11.70 -5.47 -17.23
N TRP A 171 -12.32 -5.29 -16.06
CA TRP A 171 -13.60 -4.60 -15.97
C TRP A 171 -13.51 -3.14 -16.45
N LEU A 172 -12.48 -2.39 -16.03
CA LEU A 172 -12.26 -1.01 -16.45
C LEU A 172 -12.08 -0.89 -17.96
N THR A 173 -11.31 -1.78 -18.56
CA THR A 173 -11.13 -1.83 -20.02
C THR A 173 -12.46 -2.14 -20.73
N GLY A 174 -13.27 -3.04 -20.19
CA GLY A 174 -14.59 -3.39 -20.73
C GLY A 174 -15.63 -2.25 -20.64
N MET A 175 -15.47 -1.32 -19.68
CA MET A 175 -16.39 -0.17 -19.53
C MET A 175 -16.19 0.88 -20.62
N GLY A 176 -15.08 0.88 -21.33
CA GLY A 176 -14.71 1.95 -22.27
C GLY A 176 -14.26 3.23 -21.54
N GLY A 177 -13.86 4.22 -22.32
CA GLY A 177 -13.42 5.51 -21.73
C GLY A 177 -12.06 5.47 -21.05
N GLU A 178 -11.24 4.44 -21.31
CA GLU A 178 -9.89 4.33 -20.80
C GLU A 178 -8.95 5.30 -21.51
N MET A 179 -8.26 6.14 -20.72
CA MET A 179 -7.16 6.97 -21.17
C MET A 179 -5.82 6.33 -20.78
N VAL A 180 -5.12 5.81 -21.78
CA VAL A 180 -3.80 5.20 -21.57
C VAL A 180 -2.73 6.30 -21.58
N LEU A 181 -2.03 6.46 -20.46
CA LEU A 181 -0.97 7.43 -20.27
C LEU A 181 0.38 6.81 -20.57
N ALA A 182 1.08 7.31 -21.57
CA ALA A 182 2.37 6.75 -21.99
C ALA A 182 3.59 7.53 -21.45
N GLN A 183 3.45 8.83 -21.17
CA GLN A 183 4.59 9.68 -20.80
C GLN A 183 4.86 9.68 -19.30
N PRO A 184 6.07 9.32 -18.87
CA PRO A 184 6.47 9.39 -17.46
C PRO A 184 6.79 10.83 -17.03
N TRP A 185 6.34 11.21 -15.82
CA TRP A 185 6.55 12.53 -15.22
C TRP A 185 7.35 12.47 -13.92
N ARG A 186 7.52 11.27 -13.33
CA ARG A 186 8.12 11.10 -12.00
C ARG A 186 9.63 11.32 -12.00
N THR A 187 10.31 10.87 -13.04
CA THR A 187 11.74 11.08 -13.29
C THR A 187 11.96 11.47 -14.74
N ASN A 188 12.92 12.36 -14.95
CA ASN A 188 13.39 12.71 -16.30
C ASN A 188 14.64 11.88 -16.67
N ASP A 189 15.07 10.97 -15.80
CA ASP A 189 16.22 10.13 -16.06
C ASP A 189 15.87 9.02 -17.05
N ARG A 190 16.48 9.10 -18.23
CA ARG A 190 16.21 8.20 -19.36
C ARG A 190 16.62 6.76 -19.07
N GLU A 191 17.67 6.55 -18.27
CA GLU A 191 18.18 5.21 -17.97
C GLU A 191 17.23 4.47 -17.00
N LEU A 192 16.73 5.17 -15.96
CA LEU A 192 15.72 4.62 -15.05
C LEU A 192 14.42 4.26 -15.78
N LEU A 193 13.99 5.13 -16.70
CA LEU A 193 12.80 4.89 -17.50
C LEU A 193 12.97 3.72 -18.46
N ALA A 194 14.12 3.64 -19.14
CA ALA A 194 14.43 2.53 -20.04
C ALA A 194 14.51 1.20 -19.29
N ALA A 195 15.18 1.17 -18.13
CA ALA A 195 15.26 -0.04 -17.30
C ALA A 195 13.88 -0.51 -16.79
N ALA A 196 13.06 0.43 -16.31
CA ALA A 196 11.70 0.09 -15.87
C ALA A 196 10.84 -0.43 -17.03
N ARG A 197 10.95 0.18 -18.21
CA ARG A 197 10.25 -0.25 -19.41
C ARG A 197 10.69 -1.63 -19.87
N ALA A 198 12.01 -1.87 -19.99
CA ALA A 198 12.55 -3.18 -20.36
C ALA A 198 12.02 -4.29 -19.45
N VAL A 199 12.08 -4.10 -18.11
CA VAL A 199 11.54 -5.07 -17.15
C VAL A 199 10.03 -5.30 -17.34
N ARG A 200 9.26 -4.25 -17.64
CA ARG A 200 7.81 -4.36 -17.91
C ARG A 200 7.55 -5.15 -19.19
N ASP A 201 8.29 -4.87 -20.24
CA ASP A 201 8.12 -5.48 -21.56
C ASP A 201 8.72 -6.90 -21.64
N GLY A 202 9.42 -7.35 -20.59
CA GLY A 202 10.01 -8.68 -20.49
C GLY A 202 11.42 -8.76 -21.07
N GLU A 203 12.05 -7.61 -21.26
CA GLU A 203 13.40 -7.47 -21.75
C GLU A 203 14.42 -7.26 -20.62
N PRO A 204 15.69 -7.65 -20.79
CA PRO A 204 16.73 -7.41 -19.80
C PRO A 204 17.04 -5.92 -19.66
N PRO A 205 17.02 -5.38 -18.42
CA PRO A 205 17.33 -3.97 -18.21
C PRO A 205 18.83 -3.69 -18.40
N GLN A 206 19.16 -2.70 -19.20
CA GLN A 206 20.55 -2.34 -19.52
C GLN A 206 21.15 -1.43 -18.43
N SER A 207 22.38 -1.76 -18.00
CA SER A 207 23.11 -0.95 -17.04
C SER A 207 23.70 0.30 -17.69
N GLY A 208 23.63 1.42 -16.97
CA GLY A 208 24.17 2.72 -17.35
C GLY A 208 24.80 3.45 -16.16
N ARG A 209 24.71 4.77 -16.15
CA ARG A 209 25.24 5.61 -15.07
C ARG A 209 24.28 5.66 -13.85
N GLN A 210 22.99 5.85 -14.10
CA GLN A 210 21.97 6.03 -13.08
C GLN A 210 21.23 4.73 -12.74
N PHE A 211 21.25 3.76 -13.62
CA PHE A 211 20.76 2.40 -13.38
C PHE A 211 21.88 1.39 -13.51
N LYS A 212 22.09 0.55 -12.50
CA LYS A 212 23.13 -0.49 -12.51
C LYS A 212 22.60 -1.80 -11.98
N VAL A 213 23.09 -2.89 -12.59
CA VAL A 213 22.91 -4.25 -12.08
C VAL A 213 24.28 -4.82 -11.77
N VAL A 214 24.51 -5.24 -10.53
CA VAL A 214 25.80 -5.69 -10.03
C VAL A 214 25.63 -7.02 -9.32
N SER A 215 26.53 -7.99 -9.63
CA SER A 215 26.62 -9.24 -8.87
C SER A 215 27.37 -9.02 -7.56
N THR A 216 26.76 -9.39 -6.46
CA THR A 216 27.32 -9.28 -5.10
C THR A 216 27.10 -10.59 -4.36
N PRO A 217 27.93 -11.62 -4.56
CA PRO A 217 27.68 -12.99 -4.13
C PRO A 217 27.58 -13.18 -2.61
N ASN A 218 27.97 -12.20 -1.83
CA ASN A 218 27.82 -12.24 -0.36
C ASN A 218 27.34 -10.92 0.22
N ALA A 219 26.81 -10.97 1.44
CA ALA A 219 26.25 -9.81 2.13
C ALA A 219 27.28 -8.69 2.36
N GLY A 220 28.53 -9.02 2.62
CA GLY A 220 29.60 -8.03 2.84
C GLY A 220 29.89 -7.18 1.58
N MET A 221 29.88 -7.80 0.38
CA MET A 221 30.03 -7.06 -0.87
C MET A 221 28.85 -6.14 -1.13
N ALA A 222 27.61 -6.65 -0.97
CA ALA A 222 26.42 -5.83 -1.14
C ALA A 222 26.40 -4.66 -0.13
N ALA A 223 26.72 -4.92 1.13
CA ALA A 223 26.81 -3.92 2.16
C ALA A 223 27.88 -2.86 1.87
N THR A 224 29.05 -3.27 1.37
CA THR A 224 30.13 -2.35 0.95
C THR A 224 29.68 -1.44 -0.17
N TRP A 225 28.97 -1.96 -1.18
CA TRP A 225 28.38 -1.17 -2.26
C TRP A 225 27.40 -0.12 -1.71
N ILE A 226 26.50 -0.52 -0.82
CA ILE A 226 25.49 0.36 -0.22
C ILE A 226 26.17 1.41 0.66
N SER A 227 27.07 1.04 1.57
CA SER A 227 27.76 1.97 2.47
C SER A 227 28.56 3.02 1.72
N ASN A 228 29.30 2.61 0.67
CA ASN A 228 30.00 3.54 -0.21
C ASN A 228 29.00 4.43 -0.96
N GLY A 229 27.92 3.85 -1.47
CA GLY A 229 26.88 4.59 -2.19
C GLY A 229 26.18 5.63 -1.32
N ILE A 230 25.90 5.32 -0.04
CA ILE A 230 25.34 6.26 0.93
C ILE A 230 26.33 7.41 1.19
N SER A 231 27.59 7.09 1.51
CA SER A 231 28.62 8.08 1.85
C SER A 231 28.94 9.03 0.69
N TRP A 232 28.96 8.52 -0.54
CA TRP A 232 29.28 9.32 -1.74
C TRP A 232 28.04 9.94 -2.40
N ASN A 233 26.87 9.68 -1.86
CA ASN A 233 25.65 10.19 -2.45
C ASN A 233 25.63 11.72 -2.43
N ARG A 234 25.39 12.32 -3.60
CA ARG A 234 25.17 13.75 -3.82
C ARG A 234 23.83 14.05 -4.49
N GLN A 235 22.99 13.02 -4.65
CA GLN A 235 21.75 13.09 -5.44
C GLN A 235 20.51 13.35 -4.60
N GLY A 236 20.64 13.39 -3.27
CA GLY A 236 19.55 13.63 -2.35
C GLY A 236 19.69 12.86 -1.05
N ASN A 237 18.85 13.14 -0.07
CA ASN A 237 18.96 12.62 1.29
C ASN A 237 17.93 11.51 1.61
N ARG A 238 17.08 11.13 0.65
CA ARG A 238 16.10 10.05 0.79
C ARG A 238 16.62 8.80 0.10
N VAL A 239 17.23 7.92 0.87
CA VAL A 239 17.83 6.69 0.37
C VAL A 239 17.02 5.49 0.83
N ALA A 240 16.72 4.56 -0.08
CA ALA A 240 16.07 3.31 0.25
C ALA A 240 16.90 2.08 -0.12
N ILE A 241 16.89 1.09 0.77
CA ILE A 241 17.34 -0.27 0.52
C ILE A 241 16.07 -1.11 0.40
N ILE A 242 15.75 -1.57 -0.81
CA ILE A 242 14.50 -2.27 -1.11
C ILE A 242 14.81 -3.73 -1.42
N THR A 243 14.06 -4.66 -0.83
CA THR A 243 14.22 -6.09 -1.11
C THR A 243 12.86 -6.75 -1.38
N PRO A 244 12.76 -7.76 -2.26
CA PRO A 244 11.52 -8.54 -2.41
C PRO A 244 11.07 -9.16 -1.09
N THR A 245 11.99 -9.72 -0.32
CA THR A 245 11.74 -10.35 0.97
C THR A 245 12.80 -9.93 2.00
N MET A 246 12.40 -9.81 3.27
CA MET A 246 13.32 -9.52 4.37
C MET A 246 13.91 -10.82 4.95
N GLY A 247 14.55 -11.62 4.07
CA GLY A 247 15.24 -12.86 4.45
C GLY A 247 16.65 -12.63 5.00
N ASP A 248 17.39 -13.72 5.24
CA ASP A 248 18.71 -13.70 5.88
C ASP A 248 19.74 -12.87 5.13
N PHE A 249 19.73 -12.89 3.80
CA PHE A 249 20.60 -12.04 2.99
C PHE A 249 20.40 -10.56 3.29
N ALA A 250 19.15 -10.10 3.25
CA ALA A 250 18.82 -8.71 3.52
C ALA A 250 19.14 -8.30 4.96
N ARG A 251 18.84 -9.16 5.94
CA ARG A 251 19.17 -8.93 7.36
C ARG A 251 20.68 -8.86 7.58
N SER A 252 21.45 -9.76 6.98
CA SER A 252 22.91 -9.78 7.08
C SER A 252 23.52 -8.51 6.47
N VAL A 253 23.02 -8.03 5.32
CA VAL A 253 23.43 -6.76 4.71
C VAL A 253 23.10 -5.58 5.64
N HIS A 254 21.91 -5.54 6.21
CA HIS A 254 21.48 -4.49 7.12
C HIS A 254 22.40 -4.43 8.36
N THR A 255 22.60 -5.57 9.06
CA THR A 255 23.47 -5.64 10.24
C THR A 255 24.90 -5.18 9.91
N TRP A 256 25.42 -5.58 8.73
CA TRP A 256 26.75 -5.17 8.31
C TRP A 256 26.85 -3.64 8.13
N ILE A 257 25.86 -3.02 7.49
CA ILE A 257 25.84 -1.57 7.24
C ILE A 257 25.79 -0.78 8.56
N GLU A 258 25.07 -1.29 9.56
CA GLU A 258 24.92 -0.62 10.85
C GLU A 258 26.11 -0.80 11.80
N THR A 259 26.91 -1.89 11.61
CA THR A 259 27.95 -2.24 12.58
C THR A 259 29.37 -2.11 12.04
N ARG A 260 29.55 -2.00 10.72
CA ARG A 260 30.89 -2.07 10.10
C ARG A 260 31.18 -0.86 9.21
N THR A 261 32.47 -0.63 9.05
CA THR A 261 33.02 0.39 8.15
C THR A 261 33.69 -0.31 6.96
N THR A 262 33.56 0.26 5.78
CA THR A 262 34.23 -0.23 4.57
C THR A 262 35.73 0.03 4.63
N THR A 263 36.51 -0.65 3.79
CA THR A 263 37.97 -0.38 3.64
C THR A 263 38.30 1.06 3.25
N ARG A 264 37.32 1.81 2.75
CA ARG A 264 37.45 3.25 2.40
C ARG A 264 36.99 4.18 3.52
N GLY A 265 36.74 3.67 4.72
CA GLY A 265 36.31 4.45 5.87
C GLY A 265 34.83 4.87 5.84
N ASN A 266 33.99 4.32 4.96
CA ASN A 266 32.56 4.65 4.88
C ASN A 266 31.74 3.76 5.81
N GLY A 267 30.83 4.37 6.60
CA GLY A 267 30.00 3.70 7.60
C GLY A 267 30.59 3.85 9.02
N PRO A 268 29.97 3.23 10.02
CA PRO A 268 28.64 2.59 9.97
C PRO A 268 27.53 3.62 9.67
N HIS A 269 26.39 3.16 9.12
CA HIS A 269 25.26 4.02 8.82
C HIS A 269 24.03 3.59 9.61
N ARG A 270 23.32 4.56 10.16
CA ARG A 270 22.01 4.31 10.76
C ARG A 270 20.98 4.05 9.66
N VAL A 271 20.40 2.86 9.65
CA VAL A 271 19.36 2.45 8.69
C VAL A 271 18.07 2.17 9.46
N LEU A 272 16.99 2.82 9.09
CA LEU A 272 15.69 2.54 9.66
C LEU A 272 15.09 1.31 8.96
N LEU A 273 15.09 0.17 9.65
CA LEU A 273 14.43 -1.03 9.16
C LEU A 273 12.91 -0.91 9.34
N GLU A 274 12.20 -0.92 8.22
CA GLU A 274 10.74 -0.92 8.22
C GLU A 274 10.24 -2.36 7.97
N GLU A 275 10.01 -3.06 9.06
CA GLU A 275 9.37 -4.38 8.98
C GLU A 275 7.89 -4.25 8.58
N SER A 276 7.37 -5.30 7.93
CA SER A 276 5.93 -5.36 7.68
C SER A 276 5.18 -5.40 9.01
N GLU A 277 3.99 -4.84 9.03
CA GLU A 277 3.16 -4.85 10.24
C GLU A 277 2.72 -6.24 10.62
N VAL A 278 2.49 -7.08 9.63
CA VAL A 278 2.19 -8.49 9.83
C VAL A 278 3.33 -9.13 10.62
N THR A 279 4.58 -8.98 10.16
CA THR A 279 5.76 -9.54 10.84
C THR A 279 5.95 -8.96 12.25
N ARG A 280 5.70 -7.66 12.42
CA ARG A 280 5.77 -7.02 13.75
C ARG A 280 4.67 -7.52 14.68
N CYS A 281 3.47 -7.66 14.15
CA CYS A 281 2.33 -8.16 14.90
C CYS A 281 2.53 -9.63 15.27
N ASP A 282 2.97 -10.46 14.32
CA ASP A 282 3.21 -11.89 14.58
C ASP A 282 4.28 -12.06 15.66
N ARG A 283 5.41 -11.35 15.58
CA ARG A 283 6.44 -11.37 16.64
C ARG A 283 5.90 -10.85 17.98
N PHE A 284 5.04 -9.85 17.96
CA PHE A 284 4.40 -9.35 19.17
C PHE A 284 3.49 -10.42 19.79
N LEU A 285 2.67 -11.09 18.97
CA LEU A 285 1.77 -12.16 19.42
C LEU A 285 2.54 -13.40 19.91
N GLU A 286 3.66 -13.76 19.26
CA GLU A 286 4.54 -14.84 19.69
C GLU A 286 5.17 -14.57 21.07
N GLY A 287 5.45 -13.29 21.36
CA GLY A 287 5.98 -12.86 22.67
C GLY A 287 4.91 -12.61 23.74
N LEU A 288 3.63 -12.66 23.38
CA LEU A 288 2.53 -12.36 24.27
C LEU A 288 1.90 -13.67 24.80
N ALA A 289 1.95 -13.89 26.11
CA ALA A 289 1.31 -15.05 26.75
C ALA A 289 -0.22 -14.87 26.77
N LEU A 290 -0.87 -15.02 25.61
CA LEU A 290 -2.31 -14.88 25.48
C LEU A 290 -3.04 -16.06 26.13
N PRO A 291 -3.94 -15.81 27.11
CA PRO A 291 -4.84 -16.83 27.62
C PRO A 291 -5.91 -17.19 26.57
N ASP A 292 -6.58 -18.32 26.72
CA ASP A 292 -7.68 -18.69 25.83
C ASP A 292 -8.90 -17.76 26.01
N GLU A 293 -9.10 -17.27 27.24
CA GLU A 293 -10.06 -16.24 27.58
C GLU A 293 -9.38 -15.13 28.41
N LEU A 294 -9.57 -13.88 28.03
CA LEU A 294 -9.03 -12.71 28.72
C LEU A 294 -10.17 -11.96 29.43
N GLU A 295 -10.06 -11.79 30.73
CA GLU A 295 -10.96 -10.91 31.47
C GLU A 295 -10.57 -9.43 31.28
N ALA A 296 -11.56 -8.56 31.22
CA ALA A 296 -11.34 -7.12 31.02
C ALA A 296 -10.42 -6.48 32.09
N ARG A 297 -10.48 -7.01 33.33
CA ARG A 297 -9.62 -6.53 34.43
C ARG A 297 -8.12 -6.83 34.21
N ASP A 298 -7.81 -7.91 33.47
CA ASP A 298 -6.44 -8.41 33.29
C ASP A 298 -5.79 -7.80 32.04
N ALA A 299 -6.55 -7.03 31.23
CA ALA A 299 -6.07 -6.43 29.97
C ALA A 299 -4.89 -5.47 30.17
N HIS A 300 -4.82 -4.74 31.28
CA HIS A 300 -3.70 -3.86 31.62
C HIS A 300 -2.44 -4.67 31.95
N ALA A 301 -2.57 -5.72 32.76
CA ALA A 301 -1.45 -6.61 33.13
C ALA A 301 -0.90 -7.32 31.90
N LEU A 302 -1.75 -7.78 30.99
CA LEU A 302 -1.34 -8.42 29.73
C LEU A 302 -0.46 -7.49 28.87
N MET A 303 -0.70 -6.17 28.89
CA MET A 303 0.06 -5.20 28.10
C MET A 303 1.25 -4.58 28.85
N GLU A 304 1.50 -4.97 30.09
CA GLU A 304 2.63 -4.47 30.88
C GLU A 304 3.97 -4.91 30.26
N GLY A 305 4.91 -3.97 30.14
CA GLY A 305 6.20 -4.22 29.48
C GLY A 305 6.19 -4.15 27.94
N HIS A 306 5.01 -4.02 27.33
CA HIS A 306 4.86 -3.92 25.87
C HIS A 306 4.81 -2.47 25.37
N PRO A 307 4.93 -2.21 24.04
CA PRO A 307 4.94 -0.85 23.50
C PRO A 307 3.70 -0.05 23.91
N ARG A 308 3.91 1.07 24.62
CA ARG A 308 2.84 1.89 25.22
C ARG A 308 1.73 2.26 24.26
N THR A 309 2.04 2.49 22.99
CA THR A 309 1.04 2.90 21.97
C THR A 309 0.06 1.77 21.65
N ILE A 310 0.53 0.52 21.54
CA ILE A 310 -0.33 -0.65 21.32
C ILE A 310 -1.09 -0.99 22.61
N GLY A 311 -0.37 -1.04 23.74
CA GLY A 311 -0.99 -1.34 25.03
C GLY A 311 -2.14 -0.38 25.36
N LYS A 312 -1.91 0.93 25.21
CA LYS A 312 -2.96 1.95 25.43
C LYS A 312 -4.16 1.77 24.49
N ALA A 313 -3.92 1.56 23.20
CA ALA A 313 -5.00 1.39 22.23
C ALA A 313 -5.81 0.11 22.50
N PHE A 314 -5.14 -0.96 22.95
CA PHE A 314 -5.80 -2.22 23.31
C PHE A 314 -6.66 -2.05 24.58
N THR A 315 -6.13 -1.47 25.63
CA THR A 315 -6.87 -1.25 26.88
C THR A 315 -8.04 -0.28 26.66
N GLU A 316 -7.89 0.76 25.85
CA GLU A 316 -8.99 1.63 25.45
C GLU A 316 -10.09 0.87 24.67
N TRP A 317 -9.71 -0.11 23.84
CA TRP A 317 -10.69 -0.96 23.16
C TRP A 317 -11.44 -1.83 24.17
N VAL A 318 -10.76 -2.52 25.09
CA VAL A 318 -11.38 -3.34 26.14
C VAL A 318 -12.34 -2.51 26.99
N ASP A 319 -11.91 -1.32 27.44
CA ASP A 319 -12.75 -0.42 28.22
C ASP A 319 -13.99 0.06 27.46
N ARG A 320 -13.87 0.25 26.15
CA ARG A 320 -15.01 0.60 25.30
C ARG A 320 -16.01 -0.56 25.20
N GLN A 321 -15.52 -1.80 24.99
CA GLN A 321 -16.38 -2.98 24.96
C GLN A 321 -17.14 -3.14 26.29
N ARG A 322 -16.43 -2.98 27.40
CA ARG A 322 -17.05 -3.04 28.73
C ARG A 322 -18.13 -1.96 28.92
N ARG A 323 -17.84 -0.71 28.59
CA ARG A 323 -18.77 0.41 28.79
C ARG A 323 -19.96 0.40 27.82
N CYS A 324 -19.74 0.04 26.56
CA CYS A 324 -20.78 0.15 25.53
C CYS A 324 -21.60 -1.14 25.36
N GLN A 325 -21.02 -2.30 25.69
CA GLN A 325 -21.65 -3.61 25.43
C GLN A 325 -21.74 -4.49 26.70
N GLY A 326 -21.24 -4.03 27.84
CA GLY A 326 -21.22 -4.80 29.08
C GLY A 326 -20.31 -6.04 29.04
N ARG A 327 -19.43 -6.15 28.04
CA ARG A 327 -18.57 -7.33 27.89
C ARG A 327 -17.38 -7.28 28.85
N THR A 328 -17.18 -8.40 29.57
CA THR A 328 -16.09 -8.55 30.55
C THR A 328 -15.09 -9.64 30.17
N GLU A 329 -15.40 -10.44 29.15
CA GLU A 329 -14.58 -11.56 28.68
C GLU A 329 -14.38 -11.48 27.16
N PHE A 330 -13.17 -11.87 26.71
CA PHE A 330 -12.76 -11.84 25.31
C PHE A 330 -12.01 -13.13 24.98
N THR A 331 -12.36 -13.78 23.88
CA THR A 331 -11.66 -14.98 23.42
C THR A 331 -10.27 -14.62 22.87
N ARG A 332 -9.34 -15.56 22.90
CA ARG A 332 -8.01 -15.43 22.30
C ARG A 332 -8.10 -14.89 20.87
N ASN A 333 -8.97 -15.44 20.05
CA ASN A 333 -9.13 -15.02 18.65
C ASN A 333 -9.56 -13.55 18.53
N GLU A 334 -10.48 -13.07 19.35
CA GLU A 334 -10.90 -11.67 19.37
C GLU A 334 -9.76 -10.74 19.78
N VAL A 335 -8.94 -11.15 20.77
CA VAL A 335 -7.76 -10.40 21.21
C VAL A 335 -6.74 -10.33 20.10
N GLU A 336 -6.39 -11.47 19.49
CA GLU A 336 -5.44 -11.53 18.37
C GLU A 336 -5.90 -10.66 17.19
N MET A 337 -7.16 -10.78 16.78
CA MET A 337 -7.72 -9.99 15.70
C MET A 337 -7.69 -8.49 16.01
N THR A 338 -8.01 -8.12 17.25
CA THR A 338 -7.95 -6.72 17.69
C THR A 338 -6.52 -6.18 17.65
N LEU A 339 -5.56 -6.93 18.15
CA LEU A 339 -4.15 -6.56 18.12
C LEU A 339 -3.65 -6.41 16.68
N ARG A 340 -3.97 -7.34 15.78
CA ARG A 340 -3.65 -7.22 14.33
C ARG A 340 -4.23 -5.95 13.73
N GLN A 341 -5.45 -5.59 14.08
CA GLN A 341 -6.06 -4.35 13.64
C GLN A 341 -5.38 -3.10 14.22
N LEU A 342 -4.99 -3.13 15.48
CA LEU A 342 -4.27 -2.02 16.12
C LEU A 342 -2.89 -1.81 15.51
N PHE A 343 -2.15 -2.87 15.20
CA PHE A 343 -0.89 -2.79 14.47
C PHE A 343 -1.09 -2.20 13.07
N SER A 344 -2.09 -2.64 12.34
CA SER A 344 -2.44 -2.08 11.04
C SER A 344 -2.81 -0.60 11.12
N ASN A 345 -3.46 -0.17 12.19
CA ASN A 345 -3.81 1.23 12.44
C ASN A 345 -2.59 2.10 12.81
N GLN A 346 -1.61 1.55 13.51
CA GLN A 346 -0.42 2.29 13.97
C GLN A 346 0.49 2.77 12.83
N ARG A 347 0.57 2.03 11.72
CA ARG A 347 1.23 2.47 10.48
C ARG A 347 0.71 3.82 9.99
N ARG A 348 -0.55 4.08 10.22
CA ARG A 348 -1.24 5.31 9.79
C ARG A 348 -0.57 6.56 10.33
N MET A 349 0.04 6.47 11.52
CA MET A 349 0.63 7.62 12.24
C MET A 349 2.14 7.78 11.99
N ASN A 350 2.87 6.71 11.67
CA ASN A 350 4.33 6.69 11.61
C ASN A 350 4.93 6.77 10.19
N SER A 351 4.12 6.89 9.15
CA SER A 351 4.59 6.98 7.74
C SER A 351 5.14 8.37 7.41
N GLY A 352 6.08 8.88 8.20
CA GLY A 352 6.80 10.11 7.91
C GLY A 352 7.75 9.91 6.72
N ASP A 353 7.61 10.71 5.67
CA ASP A 353 8.51 10.79 4.50
C ASP A 353 9.83 11.52 4.85
N GLY A 354 10.41 11.27 6.03
CA GLY A 354 11.63 11.92 6.51
C GLY A 354 12.88 11.58 5.70
N ALA A 355 13.87 12.49 5.75
CA ALA A 355 15.22 12.24 5.25
C ALA A 355 15.89 11.06 5.95
N GLY A 356 16.86 10.41 5.29
CA GLY A 356 17.65 9.31 5.84
C GLY A 356 17.61 8.04 5.01
N VAL A 357 18.24 7.00 5.55
CA VAL A 357 18.34 5.69 4.92
C VAL A 357 17.28 4.75 5.51
N ARG A 358 16.50 4.11 4.66
CA ARG A 358 15.44 3.17 5.07
C ARG A 358 15.62 1.83 4.38
N ALA A 359 15.42 0.75 5.11
CA ALA A 359 15.36 -0.60 4.57
C ALA A 359 13.91 -1.11 4.65
N LEU A 360 13.37 -1.59 3.53
CA LEU A 360 11.97 -1.98 3.41
C LEU A 360 11.78 -3.04 2.30
N THR A 361 10.65 -3.72 2.35
CA THR A 361 10.26 -4.62 1.25
C THR A 361 9.70 -3.85 0.06
N VAL A 362 9.64 -4.48 -1.12
CA VAL A 362 8.97 -3.90 -2.32
C VAL A 362 7.53 -3.52 -2.00
N HIS A 363 6.80 -4.34 -1.24
CA HIS A 363 5.44 -4.02 -0.78
C HIS A 363 5.42 -2.80 0.14
N GLY A 364 6.37 -2.68 1.06
CA GLY A 364 6.51 -1.52 1.96
C GLY A 364 6.92 -0.23 1.23
N ALA A 365 7.59 -0.36 0.09
CA ALA A 365 8.00 0.76 -0.76
C ALA A 365 6.89 1.27 -1.68
N LYS A 366 5.78 0.53 -1.80
CA LYS A 366 4.66 0.92 -2.66
C LYS A 366 4.15 2.31 -2.29
N ASN A 367 3.87 3.14 -3.30
CA ASN A 367 3.41 4.52 -3.14
C ASN A 367 4.41 5.48 -2.45
N ARG A 368 5.69 5.11 -2.38
CA ARG A 368 6.76 5.97 -1.85
C ARG A 368 7.80 6.25 -2.93
N GLU A 369 8.60 7.30 -2.74
CA GLU A 369 9.62 7.72 -3.68
C GLU A 369 10.88 8.13 -2.93
N PHE A 370 12.03 7.77 -3.50
CA PHE A 370 13.35 8.01 -2.93
C PHE A 370 14.27 8.61 -3.98
N ASP A 371 15.24 9.38 -3.55
CA ASP A 371 16.23 9.95 -4.47
C ASP A 371 17.13 8.83 -5.02
N VAL A 372 17.60 7.95 -4.14
CA VAL A 372 18.46 6.80 -4.45
C VAL A 372 17.86 5.51 -3.92
N VAL A 373 17.86 4.47 -4.75
CA VAL A 373 17.35 3.14 -4.38
C VAL A 373 18.45 2.10 -4.59
N PHE A 374 18.72 1.32 -3.55
CA PHE A 374 19.50 0.08 -3.63
C PHE A 374 18.52 -1.09 -3.56
N VAL A 375 18.50 -1.93 -4.60
CA VAL A 375 17.64 -3.12 -4.62
C VAL A 375 18.50 -4.32 -4.24
N LEU A 376 18.23 -4.93 -3.09
CA LEU A 376 18.80 -6.22 -2.71
C LEU A 376 17.99 -7.33 -3.38
N TRP A 377 18.62 -8.05 -4.30
CA TRP A 377 17.99 -9.13 -5.04
C TRP A 377 18.54 -10.48 -4.56
N PRO A 378 17.82 -11.22 -3.68
CA PRO A 378 18.27 -12.52 -3.16
C PRO A 378 18.43 -13.56 -4.26
N ALA A 379 19.22 -14.60 -3.99
CA ALA A 379 19.43 -15.71 -4.93
C ALA A 379 18.15 -16.52 -5.18
N ALA A 380 17.30 -16.64 -4.16
CA ALA A 380 16.00 -17.30 -4.23
C ALA A 380 14.88 -16.30 -3.97
N ILE A 381 14.01 -16.13 -4.95
CA ILE A 381 12.79 -15.30 -4.86
C ILE A 381 11.65 -16.15 -5.39
N GLY A 382 10.59 -16.24 -4.59
CA GLY A 382 9.35 -16.93 -4.97
C GLY A 382 8.62 -16.26 -6.14
N GLY A 383 7.63 -16.96 -6.67
CA GLY A 383 6.80 -16.49 -7.78
C GLY A 383 7.39 -16.81 -9.16
N ASP A 384 6.55 -16.67 -10.17
CA ASP A 384 6.88 -16.87 -11.57
C ASP A 384 7.74 -15.72 -12.16
N ALA A 385 8.09 -15.82 -13.44
CA ALA A 385 8.87 -14.79 -14.12
C ALA A 385 8.15 -13.44 -14.14
N VAL A 386 6.82 -13.43 -14.27
CA VAL A 386 6.01 -12.19 -14.27
C VAL A 386 6.05 -11.54 -12.89
N GLN A 387 5.92 -12.34 -11.82
CA GLN A 387 6.01 -11.82 -10.44
C GLN A 387 7.37 -11.19 -10.16
N LYS A 388 8.44 -11.84 -10.56
CA LYS A 388 9.80 -11.30 -10.41
C LYS A 388 9.98 -9.99 -11.18
N ARG A 389 9.44 -9.89 -12.39
CA ARG A 389 9.44 -8.65 -13.16
C ARG A 389 8.62 -7.55 -12.47
N ARG A 390 7.44 -7.85 -11.95
CA ARG A 390 6.60 -6.90 -11.18
C ARG A 390 7.32 -6.42 -9.92
N LEU A 391 8.01 -7.30 -9.19
CA LEU A 391 8.80 -6.94 -8.02
C LEU A 391 9.94 -5.98 -8.38
N LEU A 392 10.75 -6.32 -9.42
CA LEU A 392 11.86 -5.45 -9.84
C LEU A 392 11.36 -4.12 -10.40
N TYR A 393 10.33 -4.13 -11.23
CA TYR A 393 9.69 -2.93 -11.76
C TYR A 393 9.22 -1.98 -10.64
N ASN A 394 8.49 -2.51 -9.65
CA ASN A 394 8.03 -1.72 -8.52
C ASN A 394 9.21 -1.13 -7.73
N ALA A 395 10.31 -1.86 -7.56
CA ALA A 395 11.49 -1.36 -6.87
C ALA A 395 12.20 -0.25 -7.66
N ILE A 396 12.46 -0.44 -8.97
CA ILE A 396 13.10 0.56 -9.85
C ILE A 396 12.28 1.86 -9.87
N THR A 397 10.97 1.73 -10.02
CA THR A 397 10.07 2.89 -10.13
C THR A 397 9.93 3.71 -8.84
N ARG A 398 10.56 3.28 -7.73
CA ARG A 398 10.68 4.09 -6.51
C ARG A 398 11.82 5.11 -6.59
N ALA A 399 12.78 4.91 -7.50
CA ALA A 399 13.93 5.81 -7.65
C ALA A 399 13.56 7.06 -8.47
N ARG A 400 14.02 8.21 -8.00
CA ARG A 400 13.93 9.48 -8.75
C ARG A 400 15.19 9.80 -9.54
N ARG A 401 16.37 9.42 -9.03
CA ARG A 401 17.66 9.82 -9.57
C ARG A 401 18.59 8.67 -9.89
N SER A 402 18.67 7.67 -9.02
CA SER A 402 19.49 6.48 -9.29
C SER A 402 18.96 5.23 -8.63
N CYS A 403 19.21 4.09 -9.29
CA CYS A 403 18.86 2.76 -8.79
C CYS A 403 20.00 1.79 -9.05
N VAL A 404 20.42 1.07 -8.00
CA VAL A 404 21.43 0.02 -8.11
C VAL A 404 20.85 -1.31 -7.63
N VAL A 405 20.82 -2.28 -8.51
CA VAL A 405 20.37 -3.65 -8.19
C VAL A 405 21.58 -4.48 -7.82
N LEU A 406 21.59 -5.03 -6.61
CA LEU A 406 22.65 -5.86 -6.04
C LEU A 406 22.15 -7.31 -5.97
N ALA A 407 22.51 -8.11 -6.98
CA ALA A 407 22.10 -9.49 -7.08
C ALA A 407 23.03 -10.41 -6.29
N GLN A 408 22.47 -11.24 -5.42
CA GLN A 408 23.22 -12.15 -4.54
C GLN A 408 24.02 -13.21 -5.30
N SER A 409 23.70 -13.52 -6.56
CA SER A 409 24.44 -14.49 -7.35
C SER A 409 24.44 -14.13 -8.84
N THR A 410 25.50 -14.55 -9.54
CA THR A 410 25.55 -14.47 -11.02
C THR A 410 24.47 -15.31 -11.67
N ARG A 411 24.07 -16.43 -11.05
CA ARG A 411 22.98 -17.28 -11.55
C ARG A 411 21.63 -16.53 -11.51
N ALA A 412 21.42 -15.68 -10.52
CA ALA A 412 20.20 -14.86 -10.46
C ALA A 412 20.12 -13.89 -11.64
N LEU A 413 21.26 -13.44 -12.18
CA LEU A 413 21.33 -12.57 -13.36
C LEU A 413 21.10 -13.31 -14.68
N GLN A 414 21.13 -14.66 -14.67
CA GLN A 414 20.85 -15.51 -15.83
C GLN A 414 19.40 -16.02 -15.84
N ALA A 415 18.54 -15.44 -15.06
CA ALA A 415 17.13 -15.79 -14.94
C ALA A 415 16.27 -14.51 -14.93
N PRO A 416 14.96 -14.62 -15.22
CA PRO A 416 14.05 -13.48 -15.07
C PRO A 416 14.17 -12.85 -13.68
N PRO A 417 14.17 -11.53 -13.59
CA PRO A 417 13.83 -10.52 -14.60
C PRO A 417 15.02 -9.93 -15.39
N PHE A 418 16.18 -10.55 -15.40
CA PHE A 418 17.39 -10.00 -16.01
C PHE A 418 17.72 -10.61 -17.38
N VAL A 419 16.97 -11.64 -17.78
CA VAL A 419 17.09 -12.33 -19.08
C VAL A 419 15.70 -12.45 -19.69
#